data_64942b97729fba2dd3e74e40eaeaaf33
#
_entry.id   64942b97729fba2dd3e74e40eaeaaf33
#
_cell.length_a   1.000
_cell.length_b   1.000
_cell.length_c   1.000
_cell.angle_alpha   90.00
_cell.angle_beta   90.00
_cell.angle_gamma   90.00
#
_symmetry.space_group_name_H-M   'P 1'
#
loop_
_entity.id
_entity.type
_entity.pdbx_description
1 polymer ?
#
loop_
_entity_poly.entity_id
_entity_poly.type
_entity_poly.pdbx_seq_one_letter_code
_entity_poly.pdbx_strand_id
1 'polypeptide(L)'
;MSPDAQPWKQGCVFFLADPQALQTLTSHDWLGLIHPVLMILFVYPVVGATIRLGILARERRLQINPIAETVPIEHAQHGAWVTGGMLVAVLIGLTHSLRGTGLVPLLLAAAAVLFSFGRLLSTRAIWQRLLWGGASWSGLLLLGLQPEVKRLSDIPWSPWFWQSHFWMGLLLCALMLCSTAMQPLIGRKASIRNLHISLNLLVALLLAMQAISGTRNLLAAIP
;
A
#
# COMPACT_ATOMS: atom_id res chain seq x y z
N MET A 1 -39.36 -31.53 -23.37
CA MET A 1 -38.47 -31.25 -22.21
C MET A 1 -37.18 -31.98 -22.52
N SER A 2 -36.12 -31.24 -22.89
CA SER A 2 -34.77 -31.76 -23.16
C SER A 2 -34.03 -32.05 -21.87
N PRO A 3 -33.41 -33.24 -21.67
CA PRO A 3 -32.76 -33.60 -20.41
C PRO A 3 -31.35 -33.04 -20.20
N ASP A 4 -30.83 -32.14 -21.07
CA ASP A 4 -29.41 -31.81 -21.12
C ASP A 4 -29.03 -30.45 -20.50
N ALA A 5 -29.92 -29.80 -19.77
CA ALA A 5 -29.57 -28.56 -19.06
C ALA A 5 -29.00 -28.88 -17.68
N GLN A 6 -27.71 -29.21 -17.62
CA GLN A 6 -26.97 -29.29 -16.36
C GLN A 6 -26.23 -27.96 -16.09
N PRO A 7 -26.79 -27.02 -15.28
CA PRO A 7 -26.21 -25.69 -15.07
C PRO A 7 -24.91 -25.70 -14.25
N TRP A 8 -24.53 -26.80 -13.63
CA TRP A 8 -23.34 -26.90 -12.80
C TRP A 8 -22.06 -27.29 -13.56
N LYS A 9 -22.15 -27.67 -14.84
CA LYS A 9 -20.95 -27.94 -15.67
C LYS A 9 -20.23 -26.68 -16.15
N GLN A 10 -20.76 -25.48 -15.93
CA GLN A 10 -20.12 -24.22 -16.32
C GLN A 10 -19.25 -23.60 -15.21
N GLY A 11 -19.06 -24.27 -14.07
CA GLY A 11 -18.51 -23.68 -12.86
C GLY A 11 -17.05 -23.93 -12.53
N CYS A 12 -16.27 -24.63 -13.35
CA CYS A 12 -14.85 -24.82 -13.11
C CYS A 12 -14.05 -24.76 -14.41
N VAL A 13 -14.13 -23.66 -15.14
CA VAL A 13 -13.04 -23.30 -16.04
C VAL A 13 -11.96 -22.68 -15.17
N PHE A 14 -11.04 -23.51 -14.69
CA PHE A 14 -9.75 -23.06 -14.27
C PHE A 14 -9.21 -22.16 -15.39
N PHE A 15 -9.04 -20.90 -15.12
CA PHE A 15 -8.39 -19.92 -15.99
C PHE A 15 -6.92 -20.34 -16.17
N LEU A 16 -6.69 -21.38 -16.94
CA LEU A 16 -5.45 -21.48 -17.69
C LEU A 16 -5.56 -20.36 -18.71
N ALA A 17 -4.85 -19.28 -18.45
CA ALA A 17 -4.83 -18.11 -19.31
C ALA A 17 -4.70 -18.59 -20.77
N ASP A 18 -5.69 -18.30 -21.58
CA ASP A 18 -5.62 -18.58 -23.02
C ASP A 18 -4.32 -17.94 -23.52
N PRO A 19 -3.38 -18.71 -24.09
CA PRO A 19 -2.13 -18.15 -24.63
C PRO A 19 -2.39 -17.03 -25.64
N GLN A 20 -3.54 -17.02 -26.30
CA GLN A 20 -3.96 -15.95 -27.21
C GLN A 20 -4.36 -14.66 -26.46
N ALA A 21 -4.93 -14.76 -25.26
CA ALA A 21 -5.24 -13.60 -24.43
C ALA A 21 -3.97 -12.85 -23.98
N LEU A 22 -2.87 -13.57 -23.71
CA LEU A 22 -1.57 -12.95 -23.40
C LEU A 22 -0.95 -12.24 -24.61
N GLN A 23 -1.21 -12.70 -25.83
CA GLN A 23 -0.71 -12.07 -27.06
C GLN A 23 -1.44 -10.76 -27.41
N THR A 24 -2.62 -10.52 -26.85
CA THR A 24 -3.41 -9.29 -27.07
C THR A 24 -3.07 -8.17 -26.07
N LEU A 25 -2.28 -8.45 -25.02
CA LEU A 25 -1.87 -7.44 -24.05
C LEU A 25 -0.99 -6.38 -24.72
N THR A 26 -1.44 -5.15 -24.65
CA THR A 26 -0.67 -4.00 -25.12
C THR A 26 0.47 -3.68 -24.16
N SER A 27 1.48 -2.91 -24.62
CA SER A 27 2.54 -2.41 -23.72
C SER A 27 1.97 -1.63 -22.53
N HIS A 28 0.79 -1.09 -22.69
CA HIS A 28 0.00 -0.40 -21.70
C HIS A 28 -0.44 -1.34 -20.55
N ASP A 29 -0.96 -2.50 -20.90
CA ASP A 29 -1.47 -3.46 -19.90
C ASP A 29 -0.33 -4.03 -19.06
N TRP A 30 0.82 -4.28 -19.67
CA TRP A 30 2.04 -4.70 -18.98
C TRP A 30 2.51 -3.66 -17.94
N LEU A 31 2.46 -2.36 -18.27
CA LEU A 31 2.79 -1.31 -17.30
C LEU A 31 1.82 -1.28 -16.11
N GLY A 32 0.54 -1.58 -16.35
CA GLY A 32 -0.46 -1.71 -15.28
C GLY A 32 -0.16 -2.83 -14.30
N LEU A 33 0.53 -3.89 -14.72
CA LEU A 33 0.91 -5.01 -13.87
C LEU A 33 2.10 -4.71 -12.93
N ILE A 34 2.90 -3.67 -13.19
CA ILE A 34 4.07 -3.33 -12.35
C ILE A 34 3.64 -3.05 -10.91
N HIS A 35 2.53 -2.33 -10.69
CA HIS A 35 2.02 -2.06 -9.35
C HIS A 35 1.67 -3.35 -8.57
N PRO A 36 0.80 -4.26 -9.03
CA PRO A 36 0.48 -5.48 -8.30
C PRO A 36 1.69 -6.41 -8.15
N VAL A 37 2.59 -6.50 -9.14
CA VAL A 37 3.82 -7.29 -9.05
C VAL A 37 4.73 -6.76 -7.94
N LEU A 38 4.93 -5.44 -7.85
CA LEU A 38 5.70 -4.82 -6.77
C LEU A 38 5.07 -5.08 -5.40
N MET A 39 3.74 -5.02 -5.31
CA MET A 39 3.02 -5.33 -4.07
C MET A 39 3.26 -6.78 -3.64
N ILE A 40 3.13 -7.74 -4.55
CA ILE A 40 3.23 -9.18 -4.25
C ILE A 40 4.68 -9.59 -3.95
N LEU A 41 5.64 -9.13 -4.76
CA LEU A 41 7.03 -9.59 -4.68
C LEU A 41 7.88 -8.82 -3.67
N PHE A 42 7.49 -7.60 -3.32
CA PHE A 42 8.27 -6.77 -2.40
C PHE A 42 7.47 -6.34 -1.17
N VAL A 43 6.35 -5.60 -1.33
CA VAL A 43 5.67 -4.97 -0.19
C VAL A 43 5.14 -6.01 0.79
N TYR A 44 4.36 -7.01 0.34
CA TYR A 44 3.79 -8.02 1.24
C TYR A 44 4.85 -8.89 1.94
N PRO A 45 5.90 -9.39 1.27
CA PRO A 45 6.96 -10.11 1.96
C PRO A 45 7.68 -9.29 3.03
N VAL A 46 7.98 -8.01 2.75
CA VAL A 46 8.63 -7.12 3.73
C VAL A 46 7.67 -6.78 4.88
N VAL A 47 6.36 -6.65 4.64
CA VAL A 47 5.34 -6.55 5.70
C VAL A 47 5.39 -7.76 6.63
N GLY A 48 5.41 -8.98 6.08
CA GLY A 48 5.52 -10.21 6.86
C GLY A 48 6.78 -10.25 7.75
N ALA A 49 7.94 -9.88 7.17
CA ALA A 49 9.19 -9.76 7.91
C ALA A 49 9.12 -8.69 9.01
N THR A 50 8.49 -7.53 8.72
CA THR A 50 8.32 -6.44 9.68
C THR A 50 7.44 -6.85 10.86
N ILE A 51 6.35 -7.58 10.61
CA ILE A 51 5.48 -8.12 11.67
C ILE A 51 6.26 -9.08 12.55
N ARG A 52 7.03 -10.01 11.98
CA ARG A 52 7.87 -10.95 12.73
C ARG A 52 8.88 -10.20 13.62
N LEU A 53 9.58 -9.23 13.07
CA LEU A 53 10.54 -8.39 13.85
C LEU A 53 9.84 -7.62 14.97
N GLY A 54 8.61 -7.15 14.77
CA GLY A 54 7.80 -6.50 15.79
C GLY A 54 7.44 -7.45 16.96
N ILE A 55 7.12 -8.72 16.65
CA ILE A 55 6.87 -9.75 17.66
C ILE A 55 8.15 -10.01 18.46
N LEU A 56 9.29 -10.21 17.81
CA LEU A 56 10.59 -10.44 18.45
C LEU A 56 11.01 -9.22 19.32
N ALA A 57 10.80 -8.00 18.82
CA ALA A 57 11.06 -6.78 19.61
C ALA A 57 10.19 -6.69 20.88
N ARG A 58 8.96 -7.22 20.84
CA ARG A 58 8.09 -7.35 22.00
C ARG A 58 8.61 -8.42 22.97
N GLU A 59 8.98 -9.59 22.48
CA GLU A 59 9.53 -10.70 23.28
C GLU A 59 10.80 -10.26 24.01
N ARG A 60 11.71 -9.57 23.31
CA ARG A 60 12.92 -8.98 23.92
C ARG A 60 12.57 -8.04 25.08
N ARG A 61 11.64 -7.12 24.86
CA ARG A 61 11.23 -6.16 25.90
C ARG A 61 10.62 -6.84 27.12
N LEU A 62 9.90 -7.94 26.92
CA LEU A 62 9.28 -8.72 27.99
C LEU A 62 10.24 -9.75 28.61
N GLN A 63 11.48 -9.83 28.10
CA GLN A 63 12.50 -10.78 28.52
C GLN A 63 12.05 -12.25 28.47
N ILE A 64 11.19 -12.58 27.51
CA ILE A 64 10.67 -13.95 27.31
C ILE A 64 11.76 -14.84 26.70
N ASN A 65 12.48 -14.29 25.70
CA ASN A 65 13.51 -15.01 24.94
C ASN A 65 14.80 -14.16 24.81
N PRO A 66 15.97 -14.78 24.66
CA PRO A 66 17.23 -14.08 24.38
C PRO A 66 17.24 -13.58 22.92
N ILE A 67 16.68 -12.42 22.70
CA ILE A 67 16.60 -11.76 21.39
C ILE A 67 17.72 -10.73 21.21
N ALA A 68 18.33 -10.69 20.02
CA ALA A 68 19.43 -9.77 19.70
C ALA A 68 19.03 -8.30 19.88
N GLU A 69 20.01 -7.47 20.27
CA GLU A 69 19.80 -6.03 20.52
C GLU A 69 19.44 -5.24 19.27
N THR A 70 19.82 -5.73 18.08
CA THR A 70 19.58 -5.11 16.79
C THR A 70 18.12 -5.17 16.35
N VAL A 71 17.33 -6.16 16.84
CA VAL A 71 15.96 -6.43 16.38
C VAL A 71 15.02 -5.22 16.41
N PRO A 72 14.98 -4.36 17.46
CA PRO A 72 14.15 -3.17 17.43
C PRO A 72 14.56 -2.16 16.36
N ILE A 73 15.84 -2.06 16.04
CA ILE A 73 16.39 -1.19 15.00
C ILE A 73 15.99 -1.73 13.62
N GLU A 74 16.17 -3.03 13.41
CA GLU A 74 15.79 -3.74 12.19
C GLU A 74 14.29 -3.62 11.94
N HIS A 75 13.45 -3.77 12.97
CA HIS A 75 12.01 -3.55 12.87
C HIS A 75 11.68 -2.13 12.37
N ALA A 76 12.35 -1.12 12.92
CA ALA A 76 12.13 0.27 12.50
C ALA A 76 12.59 0.51 11.05
N GLN A 77 13.72 -0.08 10.64
CA GLN A 77 14.22 0.00 9.25
C GLN A 77 13.26 -0.68 8.26
N HIS A 78 12.80 -1.90 8.57
CA HIS A 78 11.84 -2.60 7.73
C HIS A 78 10.51 -1.84 7.63
N GLY A 79 10.04 -1.21 8.71
CA GLY A 79 8.88 -0.33 8.70
C GLY A 79 9.05 0.85 7.72
N ALA A 80 10.25 1.45 7.67
CA ALA A 80 10.56 2.50 6.71
C ALA A 80 10.58 1.96 5.26
N TRP A 81 11.14 0.76 5.02
CA TRP A 81 11.16 0.13 3.70
C TRP A 81 9.75 -0.22 3.21
N VAL A 82 8.89 -0.77 4.08
CA VAL A 82 7.48 -1.03 3.74
C VAL A 82 6.78 0.26 3.36
N THR A 83 6.95 1.33 4.15
CA THR A 83 6.33 2.63 3.85
C THR A 83 6.83 3.20 2.54
N GLY A 84 8.15 3.18 2.29
CA GLY A 84 8.74 3.63 1.03
C GLY A 84 8.28 2.80 -0.16
N GLY A 85 8.28 1.47 -0.04
CA GLY A 85 7.79 0.56 -1.07
C GLY A 85 6.32 0.79 -1.41
N MET A 86 5.48 1.05 -0.38
CA MET A 86 4.07 1.41 -0.57
C MET A 86 3.93 2.73 -1.34
N LEU A 87 4.69 3.78 -0.98
CA LEU A 87 4.65 5.06 -1.70
C LEU A 87 5.03 4.88 -3.17
N VAL A 88 6.10 4.11 -3.44
CA VAL A 88 6.52 3.81 -4.83
C VAL A 88 5.43 3.04 -5.57
N ALA A 89 4.84 2.02 -4.95
CA ALA A 89 3.76 1.25 -5.56
C ALA A 89 2.55 2.12 -5.90
N VAL A 90 2.12 3.01 -4.98
CA VAL A 90 1.02 3.95 -5.23
C VAL A 90 1.37 4.94 -6.34
N LEU A 91 2.59 5.50 -6.36
CA LEU A 91 3.03 6.39 -7.42
C LEU A 91 3.02 5.70 -8.79
N ILE A 92 3.46 4.45 -8.88
CA ILE A 92 3.39 3.66 -10.12
C ILE A 92 1.93 3.48 -10.56
N GLY A 93 1.03 3.12 -9.64
CA GLY A 93 -0.40 3.00 -9.95
C GLY A 93 -1.01 4.32 -10.44
N LEU A 94 -0.67 5.44 -9.80
CA LEU A 94 -1.14 6.77 -10.19
C LEU A 94 -0.56 7.21 -11.54
N THR A 95 0.74 7.00 -11.79
CA THR A 95 1.34 7.35 -13.09
C THR A 95 0.73 6.55 -14.23
N HIS A 96 0.34 5.29 -13.99
CA HIS A 96 -0.42 4.51 -14.96
C HIS A 96 -1.77 5.17 -15.30
N SER A 97 -2.48 5.73 -14.33
CA SER A 97 -3.77 6.40 -14.53
C SER A 97 -3.62 7.78 -15.19
N LEU A 98 -2.54 8.52 -14.88
CA LEU A 98 -2.33 9.93 -15.21
C LEU A 98 -1.52 10.18 -16.49
N ARG A 99 -1.46 9.24 -17.44
CA ARG A 99 -0.60 9.35 -18.63
C ARG A 99 -0.92 10.54 -19.52
N GLY A 100 -2.18 11.01 -19.53
CA GLY A 100 -2.61 12.18 -20.29
C GLY A 100 -2.04 13.51 -19.80
N THR A 101 -1.55 13.57 -18.55
CA THR A 101 -1.09 14.82 -17.91
C THR A 101 0.36 15.21 -18.26
N GLY A 102 1.06 14.40 -19.05
CA GLY A 102 2.47 14.60 -19.40
C GLY A 102 3.45 14.03 -18.38
N LEU A 103 4.58 13.55 -18.87
CA LEU A 103 5.56 12.83 -18.04
C LEU A 103 6.28 13.74 -17.04
N VAL A 104 6.65 14.97 -17.46
CA VAL A 104 7.45 15.87 -16.62
C VAL A 104 6.74 16.28 -15.32
N PRO A 105 5.49 16.80 -15.33
CA PRO A 105 4.79 17.13 -14.09
C PRO A 105 4.56 15.92 -13.19
N LEU A 106 4.32 14.72 -13.75
CA LEU A 106 4.20 13.50 -12.96
C LEU A 106 5.49 13.13 -12.25
N LEU A 107 6.64 13.19 -12.96
CA LEU A 107 7.95 12.91 -12.36
C LEU A 107 8.31 13.92 -11.28
N LEU A 108 8.01 15.21 -11.48
CA LEU A 108 8.24 16.25 -10.46
C LEU A 108 7.37 16.03 -9.22
N ALA A 109 6.11 15.68 -9.40
CA ALA A 109 5.21 15.37 -8.28
C ALA A 109 5.64 14.11 -7.53
N ALA A 110 6.01 13.06 -8.24
CA ALA A 110 6.55 11.83 -7.64
C ALA A 110 7.85 12.09 -6.88
N ALA A 111 8.77 12.89 -7.47
CA ALA A 111 10.01 13.30 -6.81
C ALA A 111 9.73 14.12 -5.54
N ALA A 112 8.76 15.01 -5.54
CA ALA A 112 8.37 15.79 -4.36
C ALA A 112 7.82 14.91 -3.24
N VAL A 113 6.99 13.88 -3.57
CA VAL A 113 6.48 12.90 -2.59
C VAL A 113 7.64 12.10 -1.97
N LEU A 114 8.53 11.56 -2.79
CA LEU A 114 9.68 10.76 -2.33
C LEU A 114 10.70 11.61 -1.59
N PHE A 115 10.96 12.83 -2.02
CA PHE A 115 11.81 13.79 -1.31
C PHE A 115 11.24 14.09 0.08
N SER A 116 9.94 14.36 0.19
CA SER A 116 9.27 14.60 1.47
C SER A 116 9.39 13.40 2.40
N PHE A 117 9.23 12.17 1.87
CA PHE A 117 9.46 10.95 2.64
C PHE A 117 10.93 10.81 3.09
N GLY A 118 11.90 11.08 2.22
CA GLY A 118 13.32 11.10 2.58
C GLY A 118 13.63 12.12 3.68
N ARG A 119 13.02 13.31 3.62
CA ARG A 119 13.11 14.33 4.68
C ARG A 119 12.48 13.85 5.98
N LEU A 120 11.34 13.15 5.94
CA LEU A 120 10.75 12.53 7.12
C LEU A 120 11.75 11.58 7.79
N LEU A 121 12.43 10.73 7.04
CA LEU A 121 13.38 9.75 7.59
C LEU A 121 14.62 10.42 8.18
N SER A 122 15.13 11.48 7.57
CA SER A 122 16.36 12.19 7.98
C SER A 122 16.17 13.18 9.12
N THR A 123 14.93 13.57 9.44
CA THR A 123 14.60 14.58 10.43
C THR A 123 14.44 13.97 11.82
N ARG A 124 14.93 14.67 12.86
CA ARG A 124 14.85 14.21 14.28
C ARG A 124 13.64 14.76 15.03
N ALA A 125 13.26 16.02 14.78
CA ALA A 125 12.16 16.67 15.48
C ALA A 125 10.80 16.12 15.03
N ILE A 126 9.99 15.68 16.00
CA ILE A 126 8.72 14.98 15.74
C ILE A 126 7.74 15.80 14.88
N TRP A 127 7.62 17.10 15.16
CA TRP A 127 6.70 17.96 14.41
C TRP A 127 7.12 18.12 12.95
N GLN A 128 8.46 18.18 12.68
CA GLN A 128 8.98 18.20 11.31
C GLN A 128 8.77 16.86 10.60
N ARG A 129 8.90 15.73 11.31
CA ARG A 129 8.58 14.41 10.77
C ARG A 129 7.10 14.33 10.36
N LEU A 130 6.19 14.83 11.19
CA LEU A 130 4.77 14.89 10.87
C LEU A 130 4.47 15.83 9.68
N LEU A 131 5.15 16.98 9.61
CA LEU A 131 5.02 17.88 8.45
C LEU A 131 5.47 17.22 7.15
N TRP A 132 6.65 16.58 7.15
CA TRP A 132 7.15 15.89 5.96
C TRP A 132 6.31 14.67 5.58
N GLY A 133 5.79 13.93 6.56
CA GLY A 133 4.83 12.85 6.32
C GLY A 133 3.52 13.37 5.73
N GLY A 134 3.00 14.46 6.28
CA GLY A 134 1.83 15.16 5.75
C GLY A 134 2.05 15.69 4.32
N ALA A 135 3.22 16.27 4.04
CA ALA A 135 3.56 16.75 2.70
C ALA A 135 3.62 15.59 1.68
N SER A 136 4.23 14.45 2.06
CA SER A 136 4.26 13.25 1.22
C SER A 136 2.84 12.74 0.94
N TRP A 137 1.99 12.63 1.97
CA TRP A 137 0.60 12.21 1.83
C TRP A 137 -0.23 13.18 0.99
N SER A 138 -0.08 14.50 1.20
CA SER A 138 -0.78 15.54 0.42
C SER A 138 -0.40 15.49 -1.06
N GLY A 139 0.86 15.18 -1.38
CA GLY A 139 1.29 14.97 -2.75
C GLY A 139 0.58 13.78 -3.41
N LEU A 140 0.44 12.65 -2.71
CA LEU A 140 -0.35 11.51 -3.20
C LEU A 140 -1.83 11.88 -3.38
N LEU A 141 -2.41 12.61 -2.42
CA LEU A 141 -3.79 13.07 -2.50
C LEU A 141 -4.01 13.95 -3.72
N LEU A 142 -3.15 14.95 -3.94
CA LEU A 142 -3.27 15.87 -5.09
C LEU A 142 -3.15 15.14 -6.44
N LEU A 143 -2.25 14.16 -6.55
CA LEU A 143 -2.15 13.31 -7.73
C LEU A 143 -3.41 12.45 -7.92
N GLY A 144 -3.92 11.89 -6.84
CA GLY A 144 -5.07 10.99 -6.90
C GLY A 144 -6.42 11.69 -7.07
N LEU A 145 -6.51 13.00 -6.81
CA LEU A 145 -7.72 13.80 -7.04
C LEU A 145 -7.88 14.23 -8.49
N GLN A 146 -6.89 13.97 -9.35
CA GLN A 146 -7.01 14.26 -10.78
C GLN A 146 -8.20 13.48 -11.40
N PRO A 147 -8.90 14.06 -12.39
CA PRO A 147 -10.11 13.45 -12.96
C PRO A 147 -9.86 12.11 -13.67
N GLU A 148 -8.64 11.87 -14.14
CA GLU A 148 -8.25 10.64 -14.81
C GLU A 148 -8.17 9.43 -13.86
N VAL A 149 -8.02 9.68 -12.55
CA VAL A 149 -7.95 8.62 -11.54
C VAL A 149 -9.36 8.09 -11.25
N LYS A 150 -9.62 6.83 -11.61
CA LYS A 150 -10.91 6.19 -11.36
C LYS A 150 -11.14 5.97 -9.86
N ARG A 151 -12.20 6.57 -9.34
CA ARG A 151 -12.68 6.42 -7.97
C ARG A 151 -14.15 5.98 -8.00
N LEU A 152 -14.55 5.11 -7.06
CA LEU A 152 -15.93 4.63 -7.02
C LEU A 152 -16.90 5.70 -6.50
N SER A 153 -16.46 6.50 -5.53
CA SER A 153 -17.20 7.64 -4.97
C SER A 153 -16.22 8.53 -4.21
N ASP A 154 -16.46 9.84 -4.25
CA ASP A 154 -15.71 10.83 -3.45
C ASP A 154 -16.54 11.29 -2.22
N ILE A 155 -17.68 10.66 -1.96
CA ILE A 155 -18.58 10.98 -0.87
C ILE A 155 -18.29 10.05 0.32
N PRO A 156 -17.74 10.54 1.46
CA PRO A 156 -17.27 9.69 2.58
C PRO A 156 -18.36 8.83 3.25
N TRP A 157 -19.61 9.26 3.21
CA TRP A 157 -20.75 8.49 3.76
C TRP A 157 -21.37 7.50 2.76
N SER A 158 -20.87 7.46 1.53
CA SER A 158 -21.25 6.44 0.55
C SER A 158 -20.50 5.13 0.85
N PRO A 159 -21.19 3.96 0.82
CA PRO A 159 -20.51 2.67 0.93
C PRO A 159 -19.42 2.47 -0.14
N TRP A 160 -19.59 3.04 -1.31
CA TRP A 160 -18.64 2.97 -2.43
C TRP A 160 -17.32 3.68 -2.16
N PHE A 161 -17.29 4.72 -1.29
CA PHE A 161 -16.07 5.36 -0.84
C PHE A 161 -15.16 4.35 -0.12
N TRP A 162 -15.72 3.58 0.81
CA TRP A 162 -15.00 2.59 1.61
C TRP A 162 -14.63 1.32 0.82
N GLN A 163 -15.23 1.10 -0.35
CA GLN A 163 -14.85 0.04 -1.29
C GLN A 163 -13.86 0.51 -2.36
N SER A 164 -13.54 1.79 -2.39
CA SER A 164 -12.59 2.38 -3.34
C SER A 164 -11.16 1.95 -3.00
N HIS A 165 -10.51 1.28 -3.95
CA HIS A 165 -9.08 0.94 -3.84
C HIS A 165 -8.22 2.19 -3.59
N PHE A 166 -8.53 3.30 -4.24
CA PHE A 166 -7.84 4.57 -4.08
C PHE A 166 -7.95 5.12 -2.65
N TRP A 167 -9.17 5.32 -2.12
CA TRP A 167 -9.37 5.94 -0.81
C TRP A 167 -8.82 5.10 0.33
N MET A 168 -9.00 3.78 0.26
CA MET A 168 -8.44 2.87 1.27
C MET A 168 -6.92 2.79 1.17
N GLY A 169 -6.35 2.85 -0.04
CA GLY A 169 -4.90 2.93 -0.25
C GLY A 169 -4.31 4.24 0.29
N LEU A 170 -5.00 5.36 0.09
CA LEU A 170 -4.58 6.66 0.62
C LEU A 170 -4.64 6.71 2.15
N LEU A 171 -5.69 6.13 2.77
CA LEU A 171 -5.79 5.97 4.22
C LEU A 171 -4.66 5.09 4.76
N LEU A 172 -4.38 3.97 4.09
CA LEU A 172 -3.26 3.09 4.42
C LEU A 172 -1.93 3.84 4.42
N CYS A 173 -1.64 4.62 3.37
CA CYS A 173 -0.43 5.45 3.28
C CYS A 173 -0.37 6.49 4.42
N ALA A 174 -1.48 7.12 4.79
CA ALA A 174 -1.54 8.06 5.91
C ALA A 174 -1.14 7.40 7.23
N LEU A 175 -1.69 6.22 7.53
CA LEU A 175 -1.39 5.48 8.75
C LEU A 175 0.07 5.01 8.80
N MET A 176 0.61 4.55 7.68
CA MET A 176 2.01 4.12 7.57
C MET A 176 2.98 5.30 7.73
N LEU A 177 2.72 6.43 7.09
CA LEU A 177 3.51 7.66 7.22
C LEU A 177 3.45 8.19 8.66
N CYS A 178 2.27 8.20 9.28
CA CYS A 178 2.09 8.58 10.68
C CYS A 178 2.87 7.65 11.61
N SER A 179 2.76 6.34 11.44
CA SER A 179 3.52 5.33 12.20
C SER A 179 5.03 5.55 12.06
N THR A 180 5.51 5.77 10.84
CA THR A 180 6.93 6.06 10.56
C THR A 180 7.36 7.39 11.18
N ALA A 181 6.53 8.43 11.13
CA ALA A 181 6.84 9.71 11.76
C ALA A 181 6.99 9.59 13.28
N MET A 182 6.16 8.77 13.91
CA MET A 182 6.13 8.57 15.37
C MET A 182 7.19 7.61 15.91
N GLN A 183 7.98 6.94 15.08
CA GLN A 183 9.01 5.97 15.48
C GLN A 183 9.87 6.42 16.70
N PRO A 184 10.39 7.67 16.78
CA PRO A 184 11.22 8.09 17.90
C PRO A 184 10.52 8.09 19.26
N LEU A 185 9.18 8.12 19.27
CA LEU A 185 8.35 8.14 20.49
C LEU A 185 7.93 6.75 20.95
N ILE A 186 7.88 5.76 20.06
CA ILE A 186 7.35 4.40 20.33
C ILE A 186 8.16 3.72 21.46
N GLY A 187 9.49 3.87 21.43
CA GLY A 187 10.37 3.32 22.48
C GLY A 187 10.26 4.01 23.84
N ARG A 188 9.80 5.28 23.86
CA ARG A 188 9.83 6.15 25.04
C ARG A 188 8.52 6.15 25.85
N LYS A 189 7.37 6.02 25.19
CA LYS A 189 6.05 6.15 25.81
C LYS A 189 5.19 4.92 25.55
N ALA A 190 4.68 4.30 26.62
CA ALA A 190 3.84 3.11 26.54
C ALA A 190 2.53 3.38 25.76
N SER A 191 1.90 4.56 25.95
CA SER A 191 0.69 4.95 25.23
C SER A 191 0.91 5.04 23.72
N ILE A 192 2.02 5.64 23.29
CA ILE A 192 2.36 5.74 21.85
C ILE A 192 2.62 4.34 21.26
N ARG A 193 3.29 3.47 22.02
CA ARG A 193 3.52 2.09 21.61
C ARG A 193 2.23 1.30 21.47
N ASN A 194 1.28 1.45 22.39
CA ASN A 194 -0.01 0.78 22.29
C ASN A 194 -0.81 1.33 21.09
N LEU A 195 -0.79 2.64 20.88
CA LEU A 195 -1.36 3.26 19.68
C LEU A 195 -0.73 2.71 18.40
N HIS A 196 0.61 2.60 18.35
CA HIS A 196 1.32 2.01 17.21
C HIS A 196 0.86 0.57 16.94
N ILE A 197 0.69 -0.27 17.97
CA ILE A 197 0.20 -1.63 17.81
C ILE A 197 -1.23 -1.63 17.23
N SER A 198 -2.14 -0.82 17.78
CA SER A 198 -3.52 -0.72 17.30
C SER A 198 -3.60 -0.21 15.86
N LEU A 199 -2.81 0.82 15.52
CA LEU A 199 -2.73 1.33 14.14
C LEU A 199 -2.19 0.28 13.18
N ASN A 200 -1.21 -0.54 13.58
CA ASN A 200 -0.67 -1.58 12.69
C ASN A 200 -1.64 -2.77 12.51
N LEU A 201 -2.53 -3.05 13.45
CA LEU A 201 -3.64 -3.98 13.23
C LEU A 201 -4.59 -3.45 12.14
N LEU A 202 -4.92 -2.16 12.21
CA LEU A 202 -5.72 -1.51 11.16
C LEU A 202 -4.99 -1.50 9.81
N VAL A 203 -3.68 -1.21 9.79
CA VAL A 203 -2.84 -1.28 8.58
C VAL A 203 -2.88 -2.69 7.97
N ALA A 204 -2.77 -3.75 8.78
CA ALA A 204 -2.85 -5.13 8.30
C ALA A 204 -4.22 -5.45 7.67
N LEU A 205 -5.31 -4.99 8.29
CA LEU A 205 -6.66 -5.12 7.75
C LEU A 205 -6.80 -4.36 6.41
N LEU A 206 -6.34 -3.12 6.35
CA LEU A 206 -6.37 -2.32 5.12
C LEU A 206 -5.52 -2.94 4.01
N LEU A 207 -4.35 -3.53 4.32
CA LEU A 207 -3.54 -4.26 3.35
C LEU A 207 -4.31 -5.45 2.77
N ALA A 208 -5.03 -6.23 3.59
CA ALA A 208 -5.88 -7.32 3.12
C ALA A 208 -7.01 -6.80 2.20
N MET A 209 -7.67 -5.70 2.59
CA MET A 209 -8.69 -5.05 1.77
C MET A 209 -8.11 -4.53 0.44
N GLN A 210 -6.88 -4.01 0.45
CA GLN A 210 -6.17 -3.57 -0.76
C GLN A 210 -5.88 -4.73 -1.70
N ALA A 211 -5.49 -5.90 -1.19
CA ALA A 211 -5.31 -7.09 -2.01
C ALA A 211 -6.62 -7.49 -2.72
N ILE A 212 -7.74 -7.53 -1.98
CA ILE A 212 -9.06 -7.90 -2.53
C ILE A 212 -9.54 -6.87 -3.56
N SER A 213 -9.50 -5.58 -3.23
CA SER A 213 -9.98 -4.52 -4.13
C SER A 213 -9.06 -4.34 -5.35
N GLY A 214 -7.75 -4.53 -5.18
CA GLY A 214 -6.78 -4.52 -6.28
C GLY A 214 -7.01 -5.68 -7.24
N THR A 215 -7.21 -6.90 -6.74
CA THR A 215 -7.55 -8.07 -7.57
C THR A 215 -8.86 -7.86 -8.32
N ARG A 216 -9.90 -7.34 -7.65
CA ARG A 216 -11.17 -6.98 -8.31
C ARG A 216 -10.95 -6.02 -9.47
N ASN A 217 -10.17 -4.96 -9.26
CA ASN A 217 -9.89 -3.96 -10.30
C ASN A 217 -9.09 -4.55 -11.46
N LEU A 218 -8.14 -5.45 -11.17
CA LEU A 218 -7.36 -6.15 -12.19
C LEU A 218 -8.26 -7.05 -13.05
N LEU A 219 -9.12 -7.86 -12.42
CA LEU A 219 -10.06 -8.73 -13.13
C LEU A 219 -11.07 -7.94 -13.98
N ALA A 220 -11.51 -6.77 -13.50
CA ALA A 220 -12.41 -5.89 -14.26
C ALA A 220 -11.73 -5.18 -15.43
N ALA A 221 -10.40 -5.18 -15.52
CA ALA A 221 -9.63 -4.59 -16.61
C ALA A 221 -9.28 -5.61 -17.71
N ILE A 222 -9.47 -6.91 -17.47
CA ILE A 222 -9.28 -7.97 -18.46
C ILE A 222 -10.54 -8.01 -19.34
N PRO A 223 -10.42 -7.89 -20.67
CA PRO A 223 -11.55 -7.89 -21.61
C PRO A 223 -12.28 -9.25 -21.65
#